data_ce20cdb8761d48327ee1383d4ce40411
#
_entry.id   ce20cdb8761d48327ee1383d4ce40411
#
_cell.length_a   1.000
_cell.length_b   1.000
_cell.length_c   1.000
_cell.angle_alpha   90.00
_cell.angle_beta   90.00
_cell.angle_gamma   90.00
#
_symmetry.space_group_name_H-M   'P 1'
#
loop_
_entity.id
_entity.type
_entity.pdbx_description
1 polymer ?
#
loop_
_entity_poly.entity_id
_entity_poly.type
_entity_poly.pdbx_seq_one_letter_code
_entity_poly.pdbx_strand_id
1 'polypeptide(L)'
;ECSMSVGVRVRLHRVSDNLRAELARLDELWAQGIAQFGGPFLAGPRFTAADAFFAPVATRIQTYGLPVTERAARYANLLLQQSAVAEWIAGGIAETFRDLSHEKEILAAGELLQDLRAS
;
A
#
# COMPACT_ATOMS: atom_id res chain seq x y z
N GLU A 1 6.32 -10.89 0.04
CA GLU A 1 5.18 -11.76 -0.27
C GLU A 1 4.16 -11.12 -1.21
N CYS A 2 4.07 -9.81 -1.20
CA CYS A 2 3.11 -9.05 -1.98
C CYS A 2 3.85 -8.15 -2.97
N SER A 3 3.90 -8.55 -4.23
CA SER A 3 4.48 -7.73 -5.29
C SER A 3 3.65 -6.46 -5.50
N MET A 4 4.33 -5.33 -5.67
CA MET A 4 3.64 -4.06 -5.82
C MET A 4 2.90 -3.96 -7.15
N SER A 5 1.62 -3.57 -7.08
CA SER A 5 0.83 -3.23 -8.25
C SER A 5 -0.26 -2.24 -7.84
N VAL A 6 -0.31 -1.09 -8.49
CA VAL A 6 -1.30 -0.05 -8.17
C VAL A 6 -2.60 -0.23 -8.96
N GLY A 7 -2.58 -1.02 -10.03
CA GLY A 7 -3.70 -1.13 -10.97
C GLY A 7 -4.60 -2.34 -10.78
N VAL A 8 -4.28 -3.24 -9.85
CA VAL A 8 -5.08 -4.44 -9.61
C VAL A 8 -5.57 -4.51 -8.17
N ARG A 9 -6.60 -5.32 -7.95
CA ARG A 9 -7.09 -5.67 -6.62
C ARG A 9 -7.08 -7.18 -6.51
N VAL A 10 -6.48 -7.69 -5.44
CA VAL A 10 -6.24 -9.13 -5.25
C VAL A 10 -6.69 -9.55 -3.85
N ARG A 11 -7.36 -10.70 -3.76
CA ARG A 11 -7.62 -11.33 -2.48
C ARG A 11 -6.56 -12.40 -2.28
N LEU A 12 -5.73 -12.27 -1.25
CA LEU A 12 -4.68 -13.25 -0.95
C LEU A 12 -5.31 -14.62 -0.65
N HIS A 13 -4.65 -15.69 -1.12
CA HIS A 13 -5.03 -17.06 -0.76
C HIS A 13 -4.88 -17.29 0.73
N ARG A 14 -3.84 -16.68 1.31
CA ARG A 14 -3.63 -16.76 2.74
C ARG A 14 -2.74 -15.59 3.20
N VAL A 15 -2.91 -15.22 4.48
CA VAL A 15 -2.03 -14.23 5.13
C VAL A 15 -1.09 -15.00 6.05
N SER A 16 0.20 -15.02 5.72
CA SER A 16 1.21 -15.75 6.48
C SER A 16 1.47 -15.11 7.85
N ASP A 17 2.04 -15.89 8.78
CA ASP A 17 2.44 -15.36 10.08
C ASP A 17 3.50 -14.27 9.96
N ASN A 18 4.43 -14.40 9.00
CA ASN A 18 5.42 -13.38 8.71
C ASN A 18 4.76 -12.06 8.26
N LEU A 19 3.80 -12.14 7.36
CA LEU A 19 3.09 -10.95 6.88
C LEU A 19 2.32 -10.29 8.02
N ARG A 20 1.65 -11.07 8.87
CA ARG A 20 0.95 -10.54 10.05
C ARG A 20 1.90 -9.83 11.00
N ALA A 21 3.08 -10.40 11.24
CA ALA A 21 4.10 -9.81 12.10
C ALA A 21 4.63 -8.50 11.52
N GLU A 22 4.86 -8.45 10.21
CA GLU A 22 5.30 -7.24 9.51
C GLU A 22 4.25 -6.14 9.59
N LEU A 23 2.98 -6.47 9.40
CA LEU A 23 1.89 -5.51 9.49
C LEU A 23 1.72 -4.96 10.91
N ALA A 24 1.90 -5.81 11.92
CA ALA A 24 1.86 -5.37 13.33
C ALA A 24 2.99 -4.40 13.65
N ARG A 25 4.19 -4.70 13.16
CA ARG A 25 5.36 -3.81 13.34
C ARG A 25 5.14 -2.47 12.64
N LEU A 26 4.61 -2.50 11.44
CA LEU A 26 4.30 -1.31 10.66
C LEU A 26 3.29 -0.43 11.40
N ASP A 27 2.24 -1.03 11.95
CA ASP A 27 1.23 -0.33 12.73
C ASP A 27 1.84 0.40 13.93
N GLU A 28 2.72 -0.28 14.67
CA GLU A 28 3.42 0.32 15.81
C GLU A 28 4.30 1.49 15.38
N LEU A 29 5.05 1.33 14.30
CA LEU A 29 5.94 2.36 13.77
C LEU A 29 5.16 3.60 13.36
N TRP A 30 4.07 3.44 12.63
CA TRP A 30 3.24 4.55 12.20
C TRP A 30 2.57 5.25 13.38
N ALA A 31 2.01 4.49 14.31
CA ALA A 31 1.37 5.04 15.49
C ALA A 31 2.34 5.83 16.35
N GLN A 32 3.57 5.34 16.50
CA GLN A 32 4.63 5.99 17.27
C GLN A 32 5.02 7.33 16.64
N GLY A 33 5.23 7.37 15.32
CA GLY A 33 5.56 8.61 14.61
C GLY A 33 4.46 9.65 14.73
N ILE A 34 3.22 9.26 14.49
CA ILE A 34 2.06 10.14 14.60
C ILE A 34 1.91 10.69 16.02
N ALA A 35 2.04 9.83 17.03
CA ALA A 35 1.94 10.25 18.42
C ALA A 35 3.05 11.22 18.82
N GLN A 36 4.28 10.96 18.36
CA GLN A 36 5.45 11.77 18.73
C GLN A 36 5.39 13.18 18.14
N PHE A 37 4.92 13.33 16.92
CA PHE A 37 4.95 14.59 16.18
C PHE A 37 3.56 15.23 16.00
N GLY A 38 2.52 14.66 16.59
CA GLY A 38 1.17 15.23 16.59
C GLY A 38 0.32 14.94 15.37
N GLY A 39 0.85 14.18 14.40
CA GLY A 39 0.12 13.78 13.21
C GLY A 39 -0.46 14.93 12.37
N PRO A 40 -1.29 14.63 11.38
CA PRO A 40 -1.72 13.29 10.97
C PRO A 40 -0.67 12.48 10.19
N PHE A 41 0.43 13.13 9.80
CA PHE A 41 1.54 12.48 9.12
C PHE A 41 2.63 12.05 10.10
N LEU A 42 3.60 11.27 9.62
CA LEU A 42 4.62 10.66 10.49
C LEU A 42 5.54 11.68 11.16
N ALA A 43 5.81 12.81 10.51
CA ALA A 43 6.69 13.83 11.04
C ALA A 43 5.94 15.13 11.39
N GLY A 44 4.61 15.11 11.50
CA GLY A 44 3.81 16.25 11.93
C GLY A 44 2.63 16.56 11.01
N PRO A 45 2.29 17.85 10.84
CA PRO A 45 1.06 18.23 10.15
C PRO A 45 1.16 18.22 8.62
N ARG A 46 2.36 17.98 8.06
CA ARG A 46 2.59 18.03 6.62
C ARG A 46 3.12 16.71 6.09
N PHE A 47 2.79 16.42 4.82
CA PHE A 47 3.37 15.31 4.08
C PHE A 47 4.86 15.56 3.86
N THR A 48 5.70 14.59 4.23
CA THR A 48 7.16 14.69 4.12
C THR A 48 7.73 13.45 3.42
N ALA A 49 9.06 13.42 3.26
CA ALA A 49 9.76 12.26 2.71
C ALA A 49 9.51 10.98 3.52
N ALA A 50 9.30 11.09 4.84
CA ALA A 50 8.96 9.94 5.68
C ALA A 50 7.64 9.28 5.20
N ASP A 51 6.64 10.09 4.88
CA ASP A 51 5.36 9.60 4.36
C ASP A 51 5.51 9.05 2.94
N ALA A 52 6.26 9.74 2.09
CA ALA A 52 6.52 9.31 0.71
C ALA A 52 7.18 7.93 0.68
N PHE A 53 8.06 7.63 1.62
CA PHE A 53 8.72 6.33 1.74
C PHE A 53 7.70 5.21 1.93
N PHE A 54 6.58 5.45 2.60
CA PHE A 54 5.56 4.45 2.86
C PHE A 54 4.44 4.42 1.84
N ALA A 55 4.44 5.30 0.83
CA ALA A 55 3.42 5.28 -0.22
C ALA A 55 3.32 3.91 -0.94
N PRO A 56 4.43 3.25 -1.32
CA PRO A 56 4.35 1.91 -1.90
C PRO A 56 3.70 0.88 -0.97
N VAL A 57 3.91 0.99 0.34
CA VAL A 57 3.29 0.11 1.32
C VAL A 57 1.78 0.35 1.36
N ALA A 58 1.35 1.62 1.35
CA ALA A 58 -0.06 1.96 1.30
C ALA A 58 -0.75 1.37 0.06
N THR A 59 -0.08 1.39 -1.10
CA THR A 59 -0.62 0.78 -2.32
C THR A 59 -0.74 -0.75 -2.19
N ARG A 60 0.21 -1.41 -1.53
CA ARG A 60 0.12 -2.85 -1.28
C ARG A 60 -1.05 -3.19 -0.36
N ILE A 61 -1.28 -2.41 0.68
CA ILE A 61 -2.43 -2.58 1.57
C ILE A 61 -3.72 -2.49 0.75
N GLN A 62 -3.83 -1.52 -0.15
CA GLN A 62 -4.99 -1.35 -1.02
C GLN A 62 -5.13 -2.49 -2.02
N THR A 63 -4.05 -2.86 -2.70
CA THR A 63 -4.06 -3.90 -3.74
C THR A 63 -4.51 -5.25 -3.20
N TYR A 64 -4.01 -5.64 -2.05
CA TYR A 64 -4.24 -6.98 -1.49
C TYR A 64 -5.27 -6.99 -0.36
N GLY A 65 -5.84 -5.85 0.01
CA GLY A 65 -6.77 -5.76 1.13
C GLY A 65 -6.18 -6.30 2.41
N LEU A 66 -4.94 -5.92 2.74
CA LEU A 66 -4.20 -6.49 3.86
C LEU A 66 -4.88 -6.19 5.19
N PRO A 67 -4.86 -7.15 6.15
CA PRO A 67 -5.49 -6.99 7.45
C PRO A 67 -4.66 -6.07 8.34
N VAL A 68 -4.99 -4.79 8.35
CA VAL A 68 -4.35 -3.77 9.19
C VAL A 68 -5.36 -3.20 10.18
N THR A 69 -4.84 -2.57 11.24
CA THR A 69 -5.71 -1.88 12.19
C THR A 69 -6.42 -0.70 11.53
N GLU A 70 -7.50 -0.23 12.15
CA GLU A 70 -8.23 0.93 11.65
C GLU A 70 -7.35 2.17 11.55
N ARG A 71 -6.49 2.41 12.56
CA ARG A 71 -5.56 3.55 12.52
C ARG A 71 -4.53 3.44 11.40
N ALA A 72 -4.01 2.25 11.12
CA ALA A 72 -3.09 2.02 10.02
C ALA A 72 -3.80 2.20 8.67
N ALA A 73 -5.03 1.72 8.54
CA ALA A 73 -5.84 1.91 7.35
C ALA A 73 -6.12 3.39 7.09
N ARG A 74 -6.41 4.17 8.13
CA ARG A 74 -6.64 5.62 7.99
C ARG A 74 -5.39 6.34 7.50
N TYR A 75 -4.22 6.00 8.04
CA TYR A 75 -2.97 6.59 7.60
C TYR A 75 -2.66 6.21 6.14
N ALA A 76 -2.80 4.93 5.79
CA ALA A 76 -2.60 4.48 4.41
C ALA A 76 -3.54 5.22 3.43
N ASN A 77 -4.81 5.36 3.78
CA ASN A 77 -5.77 6.11 2.96
C ASN A 77 -5.39 7.58 2.83
N LEU A 78 -4.89 8.19 3.91
CA LEU A 78 -4.41 9.56 3.86
C LEU A 78 -3.25 9.72 2.87
N LEU A 79 -2.31 8.78 2.86
CA LEU A 79 -1.21 8.78 1.88
C LEU A 79 -1.71 8.67 0.45
N LEU A 80 -2.67 7.78 0.20
CA LEU A 80 -3.22 7.56 -1.14
C LEU A 80 -3.97 8.78 -1.68
N GLN A 81 -4.44 9.66 -0.80
CA GLN A 81 -5.15 10.90 -1.16
C GLN A 81 -4.22 12.07 -1.48
N GLN A 82 -2.92 11.97 -1.16
CA GLN A 82 -1.99 13.06 -1.45
C GLN A 82 -1.81 13.23 -2.95
N SER A 83 -1.78 14.47 -3.44
CA SER A 83 -1.71 14.77 -4.88
C SER A 83 -0.58 14.05 -5.60
N ALA A 84 0.62 14.09 -5.04
CA ALA A 84 1.79 13.45 -5.63
C ALA A 84 1.64 11.93 -5.70
N VAL A 85 1.08 11.32 -4.65
CA VAL A 85 0.83 9.87 -4.60
C VAL A 85 -0.27 9.49 -5.59
N ALA A 86 -1.35 10.26 -5.65
CA ALA A 86 -2.46 10.03 -6.57
C ALA A 86 -2.00 10.13 -8.03
N GLU A 87 -1.14 11.10 -8.37
CA GLU A 87 -0.53 11.23 -9.69
C GLU A 87 0.32 10.01 -10.06
N TRP A 88 1.15 9.56 -9.13
CA TRP A 88 1.98 8.37 -9.34
C TRP A 88 1.13 7.12 -9.59
N ILE A 89 0.07 6.93 -8.81
CA ILE A 89 -0.86 5.81 -8.98
C ILE A 89 -1.56 5.89 -10.35
N ALA A 90 -2.05 7.07 -10.73
CA ALA A 90 -2.70 7.29 -12.02
C ALA A 90 -1.75 6.97 -13.18
N GLY A 91 -0.47 7.36 -13.06
CA GLY A 91 0.56 7.03 -14.03
C GLY A 91 0.79 5.53 -14.14
N GLY A 92 0.82 4.83 -13.01
CA GLY A 92 0.96 3.37 -12.98
C GLY A 92 -0.21 2.63 -13.61
N ILE A 93 -1.43 3.11 -13.37
CA ILE A 93 -2.65 2.54 -13.98
C ILE A 93 -2.64 2.76 -15.50
N ALA A 94 -2.20 3.93 -15.95
CA ALA A 94 -2.17 4.27 -17.38
C ALA A 94 -1.05 3.57 -18.14
N GLU A 95 -0.05 3.02 -17.46
CA GLU A 95 1.09 2.37 -18.09
C GLU A 95 0.70 1.04 -18.72
N THR A 96 1.16 0.81 -19.95
CA THR A 96 0.85 -0.42 -20.71
C THR A 96 1.93 -1.49 -20.58
N PHE A 97 3.13 -1.12 -20.13
CA PHE A 97 4.21 -2.08 -19.90
C PHE A 97 3.83 -3.09 -18.81
N ARG A 98 4.15 -4.36 -19.07
CA ARG A 98 3.91 -5.44 -18.11
C ARG A 98 5.19 -6.25 -17.91
N ASP A 99 5.56 -6.47 -16.65
CA ASP A 99 6.63 -7.41 -16.29
C ASP A 99 5.99 -8.77 -16.05
N LEU A 100 6.27 -9.74 -16.90
CA LEU A 100 5.65 -11.06 -16.83
C LEU A 100 5.94 -11.81 -15.53
N SER A 101 7.15 -11.67 -14.99
CA SER A 101 7.49 -12.29 -13.69
C SER A 101 6.67 -11.69 -12.58
N HIS A 102 6.54 -10.38 -12.58
CA HIS A 102 5.74 -9.64 -11.60
C HIS A 102 4.26 -10.00 -11.68
N GLU A 103 3.72 -10.12 -12.91
CA GLU A 103 2.34 -10.54 -13.14
C GLU A 103 2.09 -11.95 -12.59
N LYS A 104 3.02 -12.87 -12.79
CA LYS A 104 2.92 -14.24 -12.24
C LYS A 104 2.90 -14.25 -10.72
N GLU A 105 3.74 -13.43 -10.09
CA GLU A 105 3.79 -13.30 -8.64
C GLU A 105 2.46 -12.82 -8.08
N ILE A 106 1.85 -11.83 -8.72
CA ILE A 106 0.55 -11.29 -8.31
C ILE A 106 -0.54 -12.37 -8.39
N LEU A 107 -0.61 -13.09 -9.50
CA LEU A 107 -1.61 -14.14 -9.70
C LEU A 107 -1.39 -15.34 -8.79
N ALA A 108 -0.13 -15.66 -8.45
CA ALA A 108 0.21 -16.73 -7.53
C ALA A 108 -0.15 -16.37 -6.08
N ALA A 109 -0.12 -15.09 -5.72
CA ALA A 109 -0.38 -14.62 -4.35
C ALA A 109 -1.85 -14.70 -3.96
N GLY A 110 -2.77 -14.58 -4.92
CA GLY A 110 -4.20 -14.57 -4.59
C GLY A 110 -5.11 -14.53 -5.81
N GLU A 111 -6.39 -14.32 -5.52
CA GLU A 111 -7.44 -14.19 -6.52
C GLU A 111 -7.50 -12.75 -7.03
N LEU A 112 -7.45 -12.58 -8.36
CA LEU A 112 -7.59 -11.27 -8.98
C LEU A 112 -9.06 -10.82 -8.87
N LEU A 113 -9.30 -9.72 -8.14
CA LEU A 113 -10.64 -9.17 -7.95
C LEU A 113 -10.98 -8.11 -8.99
N GLN A 114 -10.01 -7.31 -9.39
CA GLN A 114 -10.21 -6.19 -10.28
C GLN A 114 -8.90 -5.80 -10.95
N ASP A 115 -8.95 -5.47 -12.23
CA ASP A 115 -7.82 -4.95 -12.98
C ASP A 115 -8.20 -3.59 -13.56
N LEU A 116 -7.59 -2.53 -13.03
CA LEU A 116 -7.84 -1.15 -13.42
C LEU A 116 -6.83 -0.64 -14.46
N ARG A 117 -5.85 -1.47 -14.83
CA ARG A 117 -4.75 -1.06 -15.70
C ARG A 117 -5.20 -0.83 -17.13
N ALA A 118 -4.49 0.07 -17.81
CA ALA A 118 -4.63 0.25 -19.24
C ALA A 118 -4.24 -1.02 -19.99
N SER A 119 -4.96 -1.34 -21.06
CA SER A 119 -4.69 -2.53 -21.87
C SER A 119 -3.59 -2.31 -22.91
#